data_74f99c3148d66b208e6ce2b3e503990f
#
_entry.id   74f99c3148d66b208e6ce2b3e503990f
#
_cell.length_a   1.000
_cell.length_b   1.000
_cell.length_c   1.000
_cell.angle_alpha   90.00
_cell.angle_beta   90.00
_cell.angle_gamma   90.00
#
_symmetry.space_group_name_H-M   'P 1'
#
loop_
_entity.id
_entity.type
_entity.pdbx_description
1 polymer ?
#
loop_
_entity_poly.entity_id
_entity_poly.type
_entity_poly.pdbx_seq_one_letter_code
_entity_poly.pdbx_strand_id
1 'polypeptide(L)'
;MPKNSWDPERYDEDHSFVWRHAEKILQLLDPQPNERVLDLGCGTGHLTAEIAKAGASVVGIDQSSEMVSKAKSNYPDLDFEIADARSLPFKSDFDAVFSNAVLHWVRPPQKVVESVYTAAKPGGRFVAEFGAFGNIDSILKALSIALNEQGVTDAESKFFYPRVASYKALLENQGMKVDHAEYVDRPTPLDGGEAGFRKWLEVFRVDSLSLTPTCLRDKLIARVEELARPVLFREGTWIADYKRIRIRAFKSQLGS
;
A
#
# COMPACT_ATOMS: atom_id res chain seq x y z
N MET A 1 8.25 -13.74 -11.62
CA MET A 1 8.09 -12.34 -11.18
C MET A 1 9.31 -11.98 -10.37
N PRO A 2 9.91 -10.79 -10.49
CA PRO A 2 10.96 -10.39 -9.58
C PRO A 2 10.39 -10.41 -8.17
N LYS A 3 11.05 -11.10 -7.25
CA LYS A 3 10.73 -11.05 -5.83
C LYS A 3 10.98 -9.61 -5.37
N ASN A 4 9.93 -8.89 -5.01
CA ASN A 4 10.10 -7.70 -4.18
C ASN A 4 10.65 -8.19 -2.84
N SER A 5 11.96 -8.15 -2.67
CA SER A 5 12.59 -8.42 -1.38
C SER A 5 12.46 -7.16 -0.54
N TRP A 6 11.40 -7.08 0.24
CA TRP A 6 11.25 -6.06 1.27
C TRP A 6 12.20 -6.38 2.42
N ASP A 7 12.96 -5.39 2.87
CA ASP A 7 13.74 -5.45 4.10
C ASP A 7 12.84 -4.97 5.26
N PRO A 8 12.37 -5.89 6.15
CA PRO A 8 11.42 -5.53 7.20
C PRO A 8 11.98 -4.59 8.27
N GLU A 9 13.29 -4.68 8.58
CA GLU A 9 13.92 -3.82 9.59
C GLU A 9 14.01 -2.38 9.08
N ARG A 10 14.48 -2.23 7.86
CA ARG A 10 14.56 -0.94 7.18
C ARG A 10 13.18 -0.33 6.94
N TYR A 11 12.16 -1.17 6.72
CA TYR A 11 10.78 -0.73 6.58
C TYR A 11 10.22 -0.16 7.89
N ASP A 12 10.43 -0.83 9.02
CA ASP A 12 9.92 -0.40 10.32
C ASP A 12 10.62 0.88 10.83
N GLU A 13 11.94 1.01 10.62
CA GLU A 13 12.72 2.16 11.05
C GLU A 13 12.42 3.42 10.22
N ASP A 14 12.39 3.29 8.89
CA ASP A 14 12.33 4.45 7.98
C ASP A 14 10.90 4.83 7.57
N HIS A 15 9.88 3.98 7.83
CA HIS A 15 8.53 4.15 7.28
C HIS A 15 7.40 4.04 8.30
N SER A 16 7.68 4.34 9.55
CA SER A 16 6.67 4.42 10.61
C SER A 16 5.50 5.36 10.27
N PHE A 17 5.68 6.32 9.35
CA PHE A 17 4.61 7.19 8.87
C PHE A 17 3.48 6.43 8.15
N VAL A 18 3.75 5.26 7.56
CA VAL A 18 2.73 4.46 6.84
C VAL A 18 1.61 4.03 7.79
N TRP A 19 1.95 3.59 9.01
CA TRP A 19 0.96 3.18 10.00
C TRP A 19 0.53 4.33 10.93
N ARG A 20 1.37 5.35 11.17
CA ARG A 20 0.99 6.55 11.94
C ARG A 20 -0.17 7.33 11.30
N HIS A 21 -0.32 7.29 9.99
CA HIS A 21 -1.44 7.94 9.28
C HIS A 21 -2.66 7.03 9.09
N ALA A 22 -2.67 5.83 9.68
CA ALA A 22 -3.74 4.86 9.52
C ALA A 22 -4.97 5.12 10.42
N GLU A 23 -4.93 6.09 11.34
CA GLU A 23 -6.03 6.36 12.26
C GLU A 23 -7.38 6.53 11.54
N LYS A 24 -7.43 7.35 10.50
CA LYS A 24 -8.67 7.63 9.75
C LYS A 24 -9.19 6.40 9.00
N ILE A 25 -8.32 5.55 8.48
CA ILE A 25 -8.77 4.32 7.81
C ILE A 25 -9.18 3.25 8.82
N LEU A 26 -8.57 3.19 10.01
CA LEU A 26 -9.03 2.34 11.10
C LEU A 26 -10.39 2.79 11.64
N GLN A 27 -10.63 4.11 11.76
CA GLN A 27 -11.95 4.65 12.08
C GLN A 27 -12.98 4.28 10.99
N LEU A 28 -12.61 4.30 9.70
CA LEU A 28 -13.50 3.88 8.62
C LEU A 28 -13.76 2.36 8.64
N LEU A 29 -12.78 1.56 9.04
CA LEU A 29 -12.94 0.13 9.25
C LEU A 29 -13.91 -0.15 10.39
N ASP A 30 -13.79 0.59 11.51
CA ASP A 30 -14.60 0.47 12.71
C ASP A 30 -14.69 -0.99 13.18
N PRO A 31 -13.55 -1.63 13.53
CA PRO A 31 -13.55 -3.04 13.91
C PRO A 31 -14.32 -3.26 15.22
N GLN A 32 -15.19 -4.27 15.24
CA GLN A 32 -16.04 -4.58 16.40
C GLN A 32 -15.54 -5.83 17.14
N PRO A 33 -15.79 -5.94 18.46
CA PRO A 33 -15.49 -7.16 19.20
C PRO A 33 -16.16 -8.39 18.57
N ASN A 34 -15.42 -9.51 18.52
CA ASN A 34 -15.83 -10.78 17.93
C ASN A 34 -15.99 -10.79 16.39
N GLU A 35 -15.74 -9.70 15.69
CA GLU A 35 -15.62 -9.76 14.23
C GLU A 35 -14.36 -10.54 13.82
N ARG A 36 -14.45 -11.22 12.70
CA ARG A 36 -13.29 -11.81 12.04
C ARG A 36 -12.83 -10.89 10.91
N VAL A 37 -11.62 -10.36 11.02
CA VAL A 37 -11.06 -9.37 10.09
C VAL A 37 -9.85 -9.95 9.36
N LEU A 38 -9.79 -9.75 8.03
CA LEU A 38 -8.61 -10.03 7.22
C LEU A 38 -7.83 -8.74 7.01
N ASP A 39 -6.55 -8.72 7.41
CA ASP A 39 -5.61 -7.65 7.08
C ASP A 39 -4.78 -8.07 5.86
N LEU A 40 -5.13 -7.53 4.69
CA LEU A 40 -4.57 -7.88 3.40
C LEU A 40 -3.35 -7.01 3.08
N GLY A 41 -2.16 -7.62 3.09
CA GLY A 41 -0.87 -6.95 3.00
C GLY A 41 -0.43 -6.40 4.35
N CYS A 42 -0.46 -7.25 5.38
CA CYS A 42 -0.22 -6.88 6.77
C CYS A 42 1.21 -6.36 7.06
N GLY A 43 2.17 -6.60 6.16
CA GLY A 43 3.56 -6.24 6.37
C GLY A 43 4.12 -6.84 7.66
N THR A 44 4.66 -5.99 8.54
CA THR A 44 5.24 -6.39 9.84
C THR A 44 4.22 -6.48 10.98
N GLY A 45 2.91 -6.37 10.68
CA GLY A 45 1.80 -6.70 11.59
C GLY A 45 1.29 -5.56 12.46
N HIS A 46 1.80 -4.33 12.34
CA HIS A 46 1.42 -3.22 13.22
C HIS A 46 -0.08 -2.90 13.18
N LEU A 47 -0.67 -2.79 11.98
CA LEU A 47 -2.10 -2.50 11.85
C LEU A 47 -2.97 -3.70 12.20
N THR A 48 -2.50 -4.92 11.95
CA THR A 48 -3.15 -6.16 12.43
C THR A 48 -3.31 -6.12 13.94
N ALA A 49 -2.26 -5.72 14.67
CA ALA A 49 -2.30 -5.60 16.13
C ALA A 49 -3.24 -4.47 16.60
N GLU A 50 -3.28 -3.33 15.90
CA GLU A 50 -4.22 -2.25 16.24
C GLU A 50 -5.68 -2.68 16.04
N ILE A 51 -5.99 -3.43 14.99
CA ILE A 51 -7.33 -3.99 14.76
C ILE A 51 -7.69 -5.00 15.85
N ALA A 52 -6.75 -5.86 16.26
CA ALA A 52 -6.97 -6.85 17.31
C ALA A 52 -7.25 -6.22 18.68
N LYS A 53 -6.68 -5.04 18.99
CA LYS A 53 -6.97 -4.30 20.24
C LYS A 53 -8.44 -3.88 20.38
N ALA A 54 -9.19 -3.78 19.27
CA ALA A 54 -10.62 -3.53 19.30
C ALA A 54 -11.46 -4.77 19.67
N GLY A 55 -10.83 -5.92 19.90
CA GLY A 55 -11.48 -7.19 20.26
C GLY A 55 -11.87 -8.04 19.05
N ALA A 56 -11.42 -7.69 17.85
CA ALA A 56 -11.61 -8.50 16.65
C ALA A 56 -10.61 -9.66 16.60
N SER A 57 -11.02 -10.79 16.01
CA SER A 57 -10.11 -11.87 15.61
C SER A 57 -9.53 -11.54 14.25
N VAL A 58 -8.21 -11.34 14.15
CA VAL A 58 -7.56 -10.85 12.94
C VAL A 58 -6.63 -11.90 12.35
N VAL A 59 -6.71 -12.08 11.03
CA VAL A 59 -5.72 -12.83 10.25
C VAL A 59 -4.98 -11.84 9.36
N GLY A 60 -3.66 -11.71 9.54
CA GLY A 60 -2.79 -10.91 8.68
C GLY A 60 -2.22 -11.75 7.55
N ILE A 61 -2.30 -11.27 6.32
CA ILE A 61 -1.63 -11.94 5.19
C ILE A 61 -0.70 -11.00 4.46
N ASP A 62 0.43 -11.53 3.98
CA ASP A 62 1.34 -10.85 3.07
C ASP A 62 1.93 -11.84 2.08
N GLN A 63 2.36 -11.37 0.90
CA GLN A 63 3.03 -12.21 -0.09
C GLN A 63 4.49 -12.46 0.26
N SER A 64 5.13 -11.58 1.05
CA SER A 64 6.52 -11.69 1.49
C SER A 64 6.63 -12.58 2.72
N SER A 65 7.41 -13.67 2.58
CA SER A 65 7.77 -14.56 3.70
C SER A 65 8.54 -13.83 4.80
N GLU A 66 9.36 -12.86 4.42
CA GLU A 66 10.17 -12.04 5.31
C GLU A 66 9.28 -11.14 6.18
N MET A 67 8.26 -10.48 5.57
CA MET A 67 7.29 -9.67 6.28
C MET A 67 6.46 -10.52 7.25
N VAL A 68 5.94 -11.66 6.80
CA VAL A 68 5.16 -12.57 7.65
C VAL A 68 6.00 -13.11 8.81
N SER A 69 7.26 -13.45 8.58
CA SER A 69 8.18 -13.90 9.64
C SER A 69 8.39 -12.80 10.69
N LYS A 70 8.59 -11.55 10.25
CA LYS A 70 8.74 -10.40 11.14
C LYS A 70 7.46 -10.12 11.92
N ALA A 71 6.28 -10.18 11.26
CA ALA A 71 4.98 -10.01 11.90
C ALA A 71 4.76 -11.02 13.03
N LYS A 72 5.05 -12.31 12.77
CA LYS A 72 4.99 -13.37 13.80
C LYS A 72 5.95 -13.13 14.97
N SER A 73 7.14 -12.59 14.69
CA SER A 73 8.10 -12.23 15.73
C SER A 73 7.63 -11.03 16.57
N ASN A 74 7.03 -10.01 15.92
CA ASN A 74 6.54 -8.82 16.60
C ASN A 74 5.27 -9.10 17.43
N TYR A 75 4.40 -10.01 16.94
CA TYR A 75 3.07 -10.28 17.52
C TYR A 75 2.78 -11.78 17.54
N PRO A 76 3.44 -12.55 18.42
CA PRO A 76 3.36 -14.02 18.43
C PRO A 76 1.97 -14.58 18.74
N ASP A 77 1.09 -13.78 19.34
CA ASP A 77 -0.28 -14.18 19.70
C ASP A 77 -1.30 -13.91 18.57
N LEU A 78 -0.86 -13.36 17.42
CA LEU A 78 -1.72 -13.09 16.28
C LEU A 78 -1.43 -14.04 15.10
N ASP A 79 -2.45 -14.28 14.30
CA ASP A 79 -2.37 -15.17 13.14
C ASP A 79 -1.84 -14.43 11.91
N PHE A 80 -0.75 -14.96 11.32
CA PHE A 80 -0.16 -14.44 10.08
C PHE A 80 0.12 -15.57 9.09
N GLU A 81 -0.24 -15.35 7.81
CA GLU A 81 -0.09 -16.34 6.75
C GLU A 81 0.53 -15.73 5.49
N ILE A 82 1.25 -16.56 4.72
CA ILE A 82 1.75 -16.16 3.41
C ILE A 82 0.64 -16.43 2.39
N ALA A 83 0.14 -15.37 1.74
CA ALA A 83 -0.89 -15.51 0.71
C ALA A 83 -0.79 -14.41 -0.36
N ASP A 84 -1.31 -14.73 -1.56
CA ASP A 84 -1.42 -13.78 -2.65
C ASP A 84 -2.82 -13.13 -2.62
N ALA A 85 -2.86 -11.80 -2.57
CA ALA A 85 -4.10 -11.03 -2.58
C ALA A 85 -5.03 -11.32 -3.77
N ARG A 86 -4.47 -11.86 -4.87
CA ARG A 86 -5.20 -12.22 -6.10
C ARG A 86 -5.90 -13.59 -6.02
N SER A 87 -5.58 -14.40 -5.01
CA SER A 87 -6.11 -15.76 -4.85
C SER A 87 -6.10 -16.17 -3.38
N LEU A 88 -6.96 -15.52 -2.59
CA LEU A 88 -7.10 -15.79 -1.17
C LEU A 88 -7.70 -17.19 -0.95
N PRO A 89 -7.19 -17.98 0.02
CA PRO A 89 -7.68 -19.32 0.30
C PRO A 89 -8.98 -19.32 1.16
N PHE A 90 -9.69 -18.19 1.23
CA PHE A 90 -10.85 -17.99 2.10
C PHE A 90 -12.14 -17.83 1.31
N LYS A 91 -13.28 -18.27 1.89
CA LYS A 91 -14.59 -18.16 1.28
C LYS A 91 -15.66 -17.82 2.32
N SER A 92 -16.20 -16.60 2.26
CA SER A 92 -17.21 -16.08 3.20
C SER A 92 -16.82 -16.24 4.68
N ASP A 93 -15.55 -15.92 4.97
CA ASP A 93 -14.95 -16.11 6.29
C ASP A 93 -14.91 -14.84 7.13
N PHE A 94 -14.85 -13.67 6.49
CA PHE A 94 -14.54 -12.41 7.18
C PHE A 94 -15.71 -11.45 7.20
N ASP A 95 -15.93 -10.83 8.36
CA ASP A 95 -16.88 -9.73 8.56
C ASP A 95 -16.33 -8.43 7.94
N ALA A 96 -14.99 -8.29 7.92
CA ALA A 96 -14.31 -7.20 7.23
C ALA A 96 -13.01 -7.66 6.57
N VAL A 97 -12.69 -7.05 5.43
CA VAL A 97 -11.37 -7.11 4.80
C VAL A 97 -10.78 -5.71 4.81
N PHE A 98 -9.58 -5.59 5.35
CA PHE A 98 -8.84 -4.34 5.47
C PHE A 98 -7.59 -4.38 4.60
N SER A 99 -7.19 -3.25 4.02
CA SER A 99 -5.90 -3.14 3.32
C SER A 99 -5.38 -1.70 3.34
N ASN A 100 -4.15 -1.51 3.77
CA ASN A 100 -3.51 -0.19 3.79
C ASN A 100 -2.18 -0.19 3.03
N ALA A 101 -2.02 0.72 2.07
CA ALA A 101 -0.80 0.95 1.29
C ALA A 101 -0.31 -0.23 0.43
N VAL A 102 -1.18 -1.18 0.06
CA VAL A 102 -0.84 -2.43 -0.63
C VAL A 102 -1.32 -2.48 -2.08
N LEU A 103 -2.59 -2.15 -2.34
CA LEU A 103 -3.27 -2.52 -3.58
C LEU A 103 -2.67 -1.90 -4.85
N HIS A 104 -1.94 -0.82 -4.73
CA HIS A 104 -1.24 -0.21 -5.87
C HIS A 104 0.00 -1.01 -6.33
N TRP A 105 0.44 -2.01 -5.55
CA TRP A 105 1.51 -2.95 -5.92
C TRP A 105 0.98 -4.19 -6.63
N VAL A 106 -0.34 -4.46 -6.56
CA VAL A 106 -0.90 -5.75 -6.97
C VAL A 106 -1.69 -5.62 -8.27
N ARG A 107 -1.29 -6.38 -9.28
CA ARG A 107 -1.96 -6.43 -10.60
C ARG A 107 -2.26 -7.87 -11.02
N PRO A 108 -3.34 -8.14 -11.74
CA PRO A 108 -4.40 -7.20 -12.12
C PRO A 108 -5.37 -6.93 -10.95
N PRO A 109 -5.89 -5.69 -10.79
CA PRO A 109 -6.74 -5.31 -9.65
C PRO A 109 -8.08 -6.07 -9.64
N GLN A 110 -8.59 -6.50 -10.80
CA GLN A 110 -9.80 -7.31 -10.92
C GLN A 110 -9.71 -8.59 -10.08
N LYS A 111 -8.56 -9.27 -10.12
CA LYS A 111 -8.34 -10.50 -9.36
C LYS A 111 -8.32 -10.27 -7.86
N VAL A 112 -7.80 -9.13 -7.42
CA VAL A 112 -7.82 -8.75 -6.00
C VAL A 112 -9.26 -8.50 -5.54
N VAL A 113 -10.04 -7.73 -6.31
CA VAL A 113 -11.45 -7.43 -5.97
C VAL A 113 -12.31 -8.69 -5.96
N GLU A 114 -12.13 -9.60 -6.93
CA GLU A 114 -12.79 -10.92 -6.99
C GLU A 114 -12.46 -11.75 -5.74
N SER A 115 -11.19 -11.77 -5.35
CA SER A 115 -10.67 -12.52 -4.21
C SER A 115 -11.21 -11.98 -2.89
N VAL A 116 -11.18 -10.65 -2.71
CA VAL A 116 -11.77 -9.96 -1.55
C VAL A 116 -13.27 -10.22 -1.44
N TYR A 117 -14.01 -10.10 -2.56
CA TYR A 117 -15.43 -10.39 -2.60
C TYR A 117 -15.74 -11.82 -2.15
N THR A 118 -14.90 -12.78 -2.60
CA THR A 118 -15.07 -14.20 -2.22
C THR A 118 -14.80 -14.42 -0.74
N ALA A 119 -13.78 -13.78 -0.17
CA ALA A 119 -13.37 -13.92 1.21
C ALA A 119 -14.37 -13.27 2.21
N ALA A 120 -15.00 -12.15 1.81
CA ALA A 120 -15.97 -11.46 2.66
C ALA A 120 -17.28 -12.23 2.79
N LYS A 121 -17.88 -12.24 3.99
CA LYS A 121 -19.24 -12.71 4.25
C LYS A 121 -20.27 -11.85 3.51
N PRO A 122 -21.50 -12.35 3.22
CA PRO A 122 -22.62 -11.51 2.86
C PRO A 122 -22.83 -10.40 3.91
N GLY A 123 -22.93 -9.13 3.48
CA GLY A 123 -22.98 -7.98 4.38
C GLY A 123 -21.61 -7.53 4.92
N GLY A 124 -20.55 -8.29 4.72
CA GLY A 124 -19.20 -7.94 5.12
C GLY A 124 -18.65 -6.73 4.35
N ARG A 125 -17.76 -5.96 4.99
CA ARG A 125 -17.18 -4.75 4.42
C ARG A 125 -15.75 -4.93 3.94
N PHE A 126 -15.41 -4.19 2.91
CA PHE A 126 -14.05 -4.01 2.43
C PHE A 126 -13.63 -2.56 2.62
N VAL A 127 -12.53 -2.32 3.34
CA VAL A 127 -11.99 -0.98 3.60
C VAL A 127 -10.54 -0.93 3.15
N ALA A 128 -10.22 -0.01 2.26
CA ALA A 128 -8.86 0.10 1.74
C ALA A 128 -8.39 1.55 1.55
N GLU A 129 -7.08 1.76 1.77
CA GLU A 129 -6.40 3.00 1.40
C GLU A 129 -5.11 2.67 0.64
N PHE A 130 -4.94 3.28 -0.54
CA PHE A 130 -3.78 3.03 -1.40
C PHE A 130 -3.55 4.17 -2.39
N GLY A 131 -2.47 4.10 -3.17
CA GLY A 131 -2.08 5.16 -4.11
C GLY A 131 -3.15 5.43 -5.17
N ALA A 132 -3.51 6.71 -5.34
CA ALA A 132 -4.46 7.22 -6.32
C ALA A 132 -3.74 7.73 -7.58
N PHE A 133 -4.50 8.05 -8.63
CA PHE A 133 -4.00 8.79 -9.78
C PHE A 133 -3.25 10.06 -9.34
N GLY A 134 -2.05 10.27 -9.88
CA GLY A 134 -1.16 11.37 -9.49
C GLY A 134 -0.34 11.12 -8.22
N ASN A 135 -0.39 9.93 -7.63
CA ASN A 135 0.43 9.58 -6.47
C ASN A 135 1.91 9.65 -6.80
N ILE A 136 2.66 10.45 -6.02
CA ILE A 136 4.11 10.69 -6.18
C ILE A 136 4.52 11.11 -7.61
N ASP A 137 3.66 11.81 -8.31
CA ASP A 137 3.84 12.15 -9.73
C ASP A 137 5.10 13.01 -9.96
N SER A 138 5.41 13.93 -9.04
CA SER A 138 6.63 14.74 -9.11
C SER A 138 7.90 13.89 -8.99
N ILE A 139 7.88 12.87 -8.12
CA ILE A 139 9.01 11.94 -7.95
C ILE A 139 9.16 11.08 -9.21
N LEU A 140 8.06 10.54 -9.72
CA LEU A 140 8.08 9.69 -10.92
C LEU A 140 8.56 10.44 -12.15
N LYS A 141 8.16 11.71 -12.32
CA LYS A 141 8.63 12.58 -13.39
C LYS A 141 10.14 12.83 -13.30
N ALA A 142 10.63 13.20 -12.10
CA ALA A 142 12.04 13.43 -11.89
C ALA A 142 12.87 12.17 -12.18
N LEU A 143 12.42 11.01 -11.71
CA LEU A 143 13.07 9.72 -11.94
C LEU A 143 13.09 9.35 -13.44
N SER A 144 11.95 9.52 -14.14
CA SER A 144 11.85 9.24 -15.58
C SER A 144 12.79 10.12 -16.40
N ILE A 145 12.89 11.43 -16.08
CA ILE A 145 13.82 12.33 -16.76
C ILE A 145 15.26 11.87 -16.53
N ALA A 146 15.66 11.62 -15.29
CA ALA A 146 17.01 11.23 -14.94
C ALA A 146 17.44 9.89 -15.56
N LEU A 147 16.53 8.91 -15.64
CA LEU A 147 16.75 7.64 -16.33
C LEU A 147 16.92 7.84 -17.85
N ASN A 148 16.05 8.63 -18.47
CA ASN A 148 16.10 8.92 -19.91
C ASN A 148 17.41 9.64 -20.29
N GLU A 149 17.93 10.54 -19.45
CA GLU A 149 19.24 11.20 -19.64
C GLU A 149 20.40 10.18 -19.65
N GLN A 150 20.24 9.00 -19.03
CA GLN A 150 21.20 7.90 -19.06
C GLN A 150 20.91 6.87 -20.16
N GLY A 151 19.93 7.14 -21.05
CA GLY A 151 19.53 6.21 -22.12
C GLY A 151 18.72 5.00 -21.60
N VAL A 152 18.22 5.06 -20.38
CA VAL A 152 17.41 4.01 -19.76
C VAL A 152 15.93 4.42 -19.84
N THR A 153 15.11 3.58 -20.46
CA THR A 153 13.65 3.76 -20.48
C THR A 153 13.04 2.88 -19.40
N ASP A 154 12.41 3.49 -18.41
CA ASP A 154 11.56 2.78 -17.46
C ASP A 154 10.21 2.51 -18.15
N ALA A 155 10.12 1.39 -18.84
CA ALA A 155 9.13 1.15 -19.89
C ALA A 155 7.70 0.94 -19.37
N GLU A 156 7.49 0.66 -18.08
CA GLU A 156 6.15 0.51 -17.52
C GLU A 156 6.10 0.89 -16.03
N SER A 157 5.16 1.78 -15.71
CA SER A 157 4.74 1.95 -14.31
C SER A 157 4.16 0.63 -13.82
N LYS A 158 4.89 -0.10 -12.99
CA LYS A 158 4.43 -1.35 -12.34
C LYS A 158 3.29 -1.09 -11.35
N PHE A 159 3.00 0.18 -11.07
CA PHE A 159 2.04 0.60 -10.06
C PHE A 159 0.65 0.81 -10.67
N PHE A 160 -0.34 0.49 -9.86
CA PHE A 160 -1.74 0.74 -10.18
C PHE A 160 -2.23 1.94 -9.37
N TYR A 161 -2.27 3.11 -10.00
CA TYR A 161 -2.79 4.36 -9.43
C TYR A 161 -4.10 4.77 -10.11
N PRO A 162 -5.25 4.19 -9.74
CA PRO A 162 -6.52 4.47 -10.39
C PRO A 162 -7.11 5.82 -9.97
N ARG A 163 -8.07 6.30 -10.78
CA ARG A 163 -9.00 7.33 -10.34
C ARG A 163 -10.06 6.73 -9.41
N VAL A 164 -10.57 7.52 -8.46
CA VAL A 164 -11.61 7.07 -7.50
C VAL A 164 -12.80 6.44 -8.24
N ALA A 165 -13.33 7.12 -9.28
CA ALA A 165 -14.47 6.63 -10.05
C ALA A 165 -14.20 5.26 -10.70
N SER A 166 -12.98 5.05 -11.23
CA SER A 166 -12.61 3.79 -11.89
C SER A 166 -12.52 2.63 -10.90
N TYR A 167 -11.98 2.87 -9.69
CA TYR A 167 -11.88 1.82 -8.68
C TYR A 167 -13.24 1.53 -8.03
N LYS A 168 -14.06 2.57 -7.82
CA LYS A 168 -15.45 2.43 -7.39
C LYS A 168 -16.23 1.53 -8.36
N ALA A 169 -16.18 1.84 -9.67
CA ALA A 169 -16.85 1.02 -10.69
C ALA A 169 -16.35 -0.43 -10.70
N LEU A 170 -15.05 -0.67 -10.44
CA LEU A 170 -14.49 -2.02 -10.35
C LEU A 170 -15.14 -2.82 -9.20
N LEU A 171 -15.34 -2.22 -8.03
CA LEU A 171 -16.00 -2.84 -6.89
C LEU A 171 -17.50 -3.07 -7.16
N GLU A 172 -18.18 -2.08 -7.73
CA GLU A 172 -19.61 -2.17 -8.04
C GLU A 172 -19.91 -3.24 -9.10
N ASN A 173 -19.06 -3.36 -10.12
CA ASN A 173 -19.16 -4.43 -11.14
C ASN A 173 -18.96 -5.84 -10.55
N GLN A 174 -18.24 -5.96 -9.43
CA GLN A 174 -18.10 -7.23 -8.69
C GLN A 174 -19.30 -7.53 -7.78
N GLY A 175 -20.26 -6.60 -7.64
CA GLY A 175 -21.43 -6.77 -6.78
C GLY A 175 -21.26 -6.20 -5.37
N MET A 176 -20.30 -5.32 -5.15
CA MET A 176 -20.17 -4.58 -3.89
C MET A 176 -20.92 -3.24 -3.97
N LYS A 177 -21.50 -2.80 -2.86
CA LYS A 177 -22.07 -1.46 -2.72
C LYS A 177 -21.04 -0.53 -2.07
N VAL A 178 -20.58 0.45 -2.81
CA VAL A 178 -19.63 1.47 -2.30
C VAL A 178 -20.42 2.59 -1.61
N ASP A 179 -20.19 2.78 -0.31
CA ASP A 179 -20.82 3.84 0.50
C ASP A 179 -19.86 4.99 0.82
N HIS A 180 -18.54 4.74 0.78
CA HIS A 180 -17.52 5.76 0.95
C HIS A 180 -16.43 5.62 -0.11
N ALA A 181 -16.09 6.72 -0.78
CA ALA A 181 -14.98 6.78 -1.72
C ALA A 181 -14.46 8.21 -1.82
N GLU A 182 -13.24 8.44 -1.38
CA GLU A 182 -12.62 9.77 -1.38
C GLU A 182 -11.21 9.76 -1.98
N TYR A 183 -10.85 10.89 -2.58
CA TYR A 183 -9.48 11.21 -2.96
C TYR A 183 -8.83 12.03 -1.84
N VAL A 184 -7.71 11.54 -1.33
CA VAL A 184 -6.99 12.17 -0.22
C VAL A 184 -5.66 12.71 -0.74
N ASP A 185 -5.50 14.02 -0.71
CA ASP A 185 -4.21 14.68 -0.89
C ASP A 185 -3.42 14.59 0.41
N ARG A 186 -2.27 13.94 0.37
CA ARG A 186 -1.48 13.63 1.57
C ARG A 186 0.00 13.98 1.37
N PRO A 187 0.37 15.25 1.27
CA PRO A 187 1.78 15.62 1.32
C PRO A 187 2.39 15.12 2.63
N THR A 188 3.45 14.33 2.53
CA THR A 188 4.05 13.65 3.70
C THR A 188 5.50 14.05 3.84
N PRO A 189 5.92 14.66 4.96
CA PRO A 189 7.31 14.88 5.27
C PRO A 189 8.07 13.55 5.32
N LEU A 190 9.26 13.52 4.70
CA LEU A 190 10.15 12.38 4.74
C LEU A 190 11.13 12.53 5.90
N ASP A 191 11.26 11.48 6.72
CA ASP A 191 12.20 11.46 7.82
C ASP A 191 13.65 11.52 7.32
N GLY A 192 14.54 12.19 8.09
CA GLY A 192 15.96 12.29 7.75
C GLY A 192 16.39 13.59 7.08
N GLY A 193 15.52 14.61 7.06
CA GLY A 193 15.86 15.96 6.57
C GLY A 193 16.38 15.93 5.12
N GLU A 194 17.56 16.48 4.89
CA GLU A 194 18.20 16.55 3.56
C GLU A 194 18.40 15.16 2.92
N ALA A 195 18.70 14.12 3.70
CA ALA A 195 18.92 12.76 3.21
C ALA A 195 17.63 11.93 3.05
N GLY A 196 16.49 12.43 3.51
CA GLY A 196 15.23 11.69 3.55
C GLY A 196 14.75 11.21 2.19
N PHE A 197 14.93 12.01 1.16
CA PHE A 197 14.49 11.65 -0.20
C PHE A 197 15.34 10.52 -0.81
N ARG A 198 16.65 10.55 -0.60
CA ARG A 198 17.56 9.47 -1.03
C ARG A 198 17.18 8.14 -0.38
N LYS A 199 17.00 8.14 0.93
CA LYS A 199 16.56 6.95 1.67
C LYS A 199 15.23 6.42 1.13
N TRP A 200 14.27 7.30 0.87
CA TRP A 200 12.99 6.94 0.30
C TRP A 200 13.12 6.29 -1.09
N LEU A 201 13.96 6.86 -1.98
CA LEU A 201 14.23 6.29 -3.31
C LEU A 201 14.83 4.89 -3.21
N GLU A 202 15.80 4.70 -2.32
CA GLU A 202 16.50 3.43 -2.11
C GLU A 202 15.58 2.32 -1.61
N VAL A 203 14.49 2.65 -0.91
CA VAL A 203 13.51 1.67 -0.42
C VAL A 203 12.39 1.43 -1.42
N PHE A 204 11.78 2.48 -1.93
CA PHE A 204 10.55 2.35 -2.74
C PHE A 204 10.80 2.31 -4.25
N ARG A 205 12.02 2.57 -4.71
CA ARG A 205 12.38 2.60 -6.13
C ARG A 205 13.57 1.71 -6.49
N VAL A 206 13.83 0.70 -5.67
CA VAL A 206 14.91 -0.28 -5.89
C VAL A 206 14.88 -0.83 -7.32
N ASP A 207 13.70 -1.18 -7.82
CA ASP A 207 13.53 -1.71 -9.18
C ASP A 207 14.00 -0.72 -10.25
N SER A 208 13.54 0.54 -10.17
CA SER A 208 13.93 1.59 -11.13
C SER A 208 15.42 1.92 -11.01
N LEU A 209 15.95 2.00 -9.79
CA LEU A 209 17.39 2.23 -9.55
C LEU A 209 18.24 1.06 -10.06
N SER A 210 17.72 -0.16 -10.05
CA SER A 210 18.45 -1.35 -10.53
C SER A 210 18.59 -1.41 -12.05
N LEU A 211 17.83 -0.61 -12.80
CA LEU A 211 17.99 -0.46 -14.25
C LEU A 211 19.32 0.23 -14.61
N THR A 212 19.93 0.93 -13.65
CA THR A 212 21.20 1.62 -13.81
C THR A 212 22.34 0.83 -13.17
N PRO A 213 23.53 0.71 -13.82
CA PRO A 213 24.72 0.11 -13.21
C PRO A 213 25.05 0.71 -11.85
N THR A 214 25.47 -0.11 -10.90
CA THR A 214 25.74 0.32 -9.51
C THR A 214 26.64 1.55 -9.42
N CYS A 215 27.68 1.64 -10.26
CA CYS A 215 28.61 2.78 -10.29
C CYS A 215 27.97 4.11 -10.77
N LEU A 216 26.77 4.08 -11.35
CA LEU A 216 26.05 5.27 -11.81
C LEU A 216 24.83 5.62 -10.94
N ARG A 217 24.47 4.77 -9.97
CA ARG A 217 23.28 4.97 -9.12
C ARG A 217 23.34 6.26 -8.32
N ASP A 218 24.49 6.60 -7.75
CA ASP A 218 24.63 7.84 -6.99
C ASP A 218 24.42 9.07 -7.87
N LYS A 219 24.90 9.04 -9.12
CA LYS A 219 24.65 10.11 -10.09
C LYS A 219 23.17 10.19 -10.47
N LEU A 220 22.52 9.05 -10.66
CA LEU A 220 21.08 8.99 -10.93
C LEU A 220 20.29 9.60 -9.78
N ILE A 221 20.55 9.16 -8.54
CA ILE A 221 19.84 9.66 -7.35
C ILE A 221 20.07 11.18 -7.20
N ALA A 222 21.31 11.66 -7.30
CA ALA A 222 21.62 13.09 -7.22
C ALA A 222 20.87 13.91 -8.29
N ARG A 223 20.73 13.36 -9.51
CA ARG A 223 19.97 14.02 -10.57
C ARG A 223 18.47 14.05 -10.29
N VAL A 224 17.92 12.97 -9.74
CA VAL A 224 16.50 12.91 -9.30
C VAL A 224 16.26 13.93 -8.17
N GLU A 225 17.16 14.02 -7.20
CA GLU A 225 17.12 15.03 -6.12
C GLU A 225 17.09 16.45 -6.68
N GLU A 226 18.00 16.76 -7.62
CA GLU A 226 18.07 18.09 -8.25
C GLU A 226 16.75 18.45 -8.96
N LEU A 227 16.19 17.52 -9.74
CA LEU A 227 14.95 17.72 -10.48
C LEU A 227 13.71 17.84 -9.58
N ALA A 228 13.66 17.07 -8.49
CA ALA A 228 12.55 17.07 -7.56
C ALA A 228 12.58 18.24 -6.56
N ARG A 229 13.76 18.76 -6.23
CA ARG A 229 13.99 19.77 -5.19
C ARG A 229 13.10 21.01 -5.30
N PRO A 230 12.93 21.65 -6.47
CA PRO A 230 12.11 22.87 -6.58
C PRO A 230 10.64 22.66 -6.17
N VAL A 231 10.15 21.42 -6.26
CA VAL A 231 8.74 21.08 -6.01
C VAL A 231 8.54 20.44 -4.64
N LEU A 232 9.47 19.57 -4.22
CA LEU A 232 9.28 18.70 -3.07
C LEU A 232 10.12 19.05 -1.84
N PHE A 233 11.09 19.97 -1.94
CA PHE A 233 11.93 20.37 -0.80
C PHE A 233 11.51 21.74 -0.25
N ARG A 234 11.07 21.76 1.00
CA ARG A 234 10.61 22.99 1.67
C ARG A 234 11.07 23.02 3.11
N GLU A 235 11.56 24.17 3.57
CA GLU A 235 11.95 24.39 4.96
C GLU A 235 12.89 23.30 5.53
N GLY A 236 13.87 22.87 4.72
CA GLY A 236 14.85 21.86 5.12
C GLY A 236 14.36 20.43 5.10
N THR A 237 13.14 20.17 4.60
CA THR A 237 12.52 18.84 4.59
C THR A 237 11.95 18.49 3.22
N TRP A 238 12.11 17.24 2.83
CA TRP A 238 11.47 16.68 1.65
C TRP A 238 10.02 16.31 1.94
N ILE A 239 9.11 16.67 1.03
CA ILE A 239 7.67 16.37 1.13
C ILE A 239 7.29 15.48 -0.04
N ALA A 240 6.98 14.22 0.21
CA ALA A 240 6.45 13.33 -0.83
C ALA A 240 5.01 13.70 -1.17
N ASP A 241 4.70 13.83 -2.46
CA ASP A 241 3.39 14.25 -2.98
C ASP A 241 2.42 13.06 -3.10
N TYR A 242 2.18 12.38 -1.96
CA TYR A 242 1.27 11.23 -1.90
C TYR A 242 -0.17 11.63 -2.20
N LYS A 243 -0.82 10.81 -3.03
CA LYS A 243 -2.26 10.85 -3.31
C LYS A 243 -2.85 9.49 -3.00
N ARG A 244 -3.99 9.46 -2.29
CA ARG A 244 -4.62 8.20 -1.85
C ARG A 244 -6.07 8.13 -2.30
N ILE A 245 -6.52 6.91 -2.55
CA ILE A 245 -7.94 6.55 -2.51
C ILE A 245 -8.18 5.96 -1.14
N ARG A 246 -9.24 6.42 -0.46
CA ARG A 246 -9.82 5.75 0.70
C ARG A 246 -11.21 5.32 0.34
N ILE A 247 -11.54 4.05 0.59
CA ILE A 247 -12.79 3.47 0.12
C ILE A 247 -13.34 2.48 1.13
N ARG A 248 -14.70 2.46 1.27
CA ARG A 248 -15.44 1.40 1.93
C ARG A 248 -16.54 0.89 1.03
N ALA A 249 -16.67 -0.44 0.95
CA ALA A 249 -17.70 -1.11 0.19
C ALA A 249 -18.24 -2.32 0.96
N PHE A 250 -19.48 -2.67 0.75
CA PHE A 250 -20.14 -3.81 1.38
C PHE A 250 -20.49 -4.86 0.32
N LYS A 251 -20.23 -6.13 0.64
CA LYS A 251 -20.77 -7.23 -0.15
C LYS A 251 -22.29 -7.30 0.06
N SER A 252 -23.05 -7.30 -1.03
CA SER A 252 -24.49 -7.41 -0.96
C SER A 252 -24.91 -8.65 -0.17
N GLN A 253 -25.95 -8.53 0.67
CA GLN A 253 -26.56 -9.68 1.31
C GLN A 253 -27.22 -10.54 0.24
N LEU A 254 -27.10 -11.86 0.33
CA LEU A 254 -27.80 -12.78 -0.56
C LEU A 254 -29.29 -12.64 -0.34
N GLY A 255 -30.01 -12.02 -1.29
CA GLY A 255 -31.47 -12.09 -1.43
C GLY A 255 -32.26 -11.29 -0.39
N SER A 256 -32.55 -10.04 -0.69
CA SER A 256 -33.84 -9.41 -0.38
C SER A 256 -34.50 -9.07 -1.71
#